data_025ac70a75a88cefc348127af682e1bd
#
_entry.id   025ac70a75a88cefc348127af682e1bd
#
_cell.length_a   1.000
_cell.length_b   1.000
_cell.length_c   1.000
_cell.angle_alpha   90.00
_cell.angle_beta   90.00
_cell.angle_gamma   90.00
#
_symmetry.space_group_name_H-M   'P 1'
#
loop_
_entity.id
_entity.type
_entity.pdbx_description
1 polymer ?
#
loop_
_entity_poly.entity_id
_entity_poly.type
_entity_poly.pdbx_seq_one_letter_code
_entity_poly.pdbx_strand_id
1 'polypeptide(L)'
;GHDPVDGLWSYWPAKESIADLLALREAHPYTFLSQYMQAPNKLDGGIFTEGGFLYFGDEDGGADLPLPRKWEYRFITADTAQKTNTWNDWTVFAEWGVFEGRIYRLNYQRARMEAPQLRRDFTSFVNACWEKNSGLAGNLRAVLVEDKVSGTGLIQEVQGKLPLRITPVPRERDKLTRALDAQGHQAAGKVVLPLDDPQNFEFVAEVASFTADDSHRFDDQTDVMIDAIDYAIIKPATAADKTKVTW
;
A
#
# COMPACT_ATOMS: atom_id res chain seq x y z
N GLY A 1 33.10 -19.12 -15.21
CA GLY A 1 32.73 -18.20 -14.13
C GLY A 1 32.17 -16.94 -14.76
N HIS A 2 31.04 -16.49 -14.27
CA HIS A 2 30.51 -15.19 -14.69
C HIS A 2 31.05 -14.16 -13.70
N ASP A 3 31.49 -13.01 -14.19
CA ASP A 3 31.93 -11.91 -13.34
C ASP A 3 30.76 -11.42 -12.46
N PRO A 4 31.03 -11.10 -11.19
CA PRO A 4 29.98 -10.57 -10.32
C PRO A 4 29.49 -9.21 -10.82
N VAL A 5 28.20 -9.00 -10.79
CA VAL A 5 27.57 -7.69 -11.04
C VAL A 5 27.16 -7.12 -9.69
N ASP A 6 27.65 -5.93 -9.37
CA ASP A 6 27.34 -5.25 -8.10
C ASP A 6 27.66 -6.12 -6.86
N GLY A 7 28.77 -6.91 -6.93
CA GLY A 7 29.20 -7.83 -5.89
C GLY A 7 28.34 -9.10 -5.73
N LEU A 8 27.36 -9.30 -6.58
CA LEU A 8 26.48 -10.46 -6.58
C LEU A 8 26.87 -11.46 -7.68
N TRP A 9 26.71 -12.73 -7.38
CA TRP A 9 26.85 -13.82 -8.33
C TRP A 9 25.80 -14.88 -8.04
N SER A 10 25.27 -15.53 -9.08
CA SER A 10 24.29 -16.60 -8.93
C SER A 10 24.95 -17.95 -8.88
N TYR A 11 24.60 -18.77 -7.90
CA TYR A 11 25.01 -20.19 -7.84
C TYR A 11 24.37 -21.03 -8.94
N TRP A 12 23.21 -20.62 -9.43
CA TRP A 12 22.46 -21.35 -10.45
C TRP A 12 21.88 -20.41 -11.52
N PRO A 13 22.76 -19.85 -12.39
CA PRO A 13 22.34 -18.83 -13.36
C PRO A 13 21.24 -19.24 -14.34
N ALA A 14 21.11 -20.55 -14.58
CA ALA A 14 20.05 -21.09 -15.45
C ALA A 14 18.65 -21.04 -14.80
N LYS A 15 18.58 -20.94 -13.47
CA LYS A 15 17.31 -20.87 -12.73
C LYS A 15 17.04 -19.46 -12.19
N GLU A 16 18.09 -18.82 -11.72
CA GLU A 16 18.04 -17.47 -11.12
C GLU A 16 19.19 -16.64 -11.68
N SER A 17 18.89 -15.80 -12.65
CA SER A 17 19.88 -14.90 -13.24
C SER A 17 20.27 -13.81 -12.27
N ILE A 18 21.43 -13.15 -12.49
CA ILE A 18 21.84 -11.97 -11.69
C ILE A 18 20.79 -10.86 -11.85
N ALA A 19 20.19 -10.71 -13.03
CA ALA A 19 19.13 -9.73 -13.28
C ALA A 19 17.89 -10.00 -12.39
N ASP A 20 17.48 -11.27 -12.26
CA ASP A 20 16.37 -11.65 -11.37
C ASP A 20 16.70 -11.39 -9.91
N LEU A 21 17.94 -11.68 -9.49
CA LEU A 21 18.40 -11.41 -8.13
C LEU A 21 18.47 -9.90 -7.82
N LEU A 22 18.88 -9.08 -8.77
CA LEU A 22 18.88 -7.63 -8.62
C LEU A 22 17.46 -7.07 -8.55
N ALA A 23 16.56 -7.56 -9.41
CA ALA A 23 15.14 -7.19 -9.37
C ALA A 23 14.49 -7.61 -8.04
N LEU A 24 14.80 -8.82 -7.54
CA LEU A 24 14.33 -9.29 -6.24
C LEU A 24 14.86 -8.40 -5.10
N ARG A 25 16.15 -8.02 -5.14
CA ARG A 25 16.74 -7.12 -4.15
C ARG A 25 16.04 -5.76 -4.12
N GLU A 26 15.68 -5.23 -5.28
CA GLU A 26 14.97 -3.95 -5.37
C GLU A 26 13.52 -4.06 -4.88
N ALA A 27 12.79 -5.07 -5.32
CA ALA A 27 11.38 -5.24 -4.98
C ALA A 27 11.14 -5.74 -3.55
N HIS A 28 12.00 -6.64 -3.06
CA HIS A 28 11.85 -7.33 -1.77
C HIS A 28 13.17 -7.34 -0.97
N PRO A 29 13.66 -6.18 -0.51
CA PRO A 29 14.99 -6.05 0.10
C PRO A 29 15.19 -6.94 1.33
N TYR A 30 14.18 -7.05 2.21
CA TYR A 30 14.28 -7.92 3.38
C TYR A 30 14.34 -9.40 2.99
N THR A 31 13.45 -9.86 2.12
CA THR A 31 13.44 -11.25 1.61
C THR A 31 14.78 -11.59 0.98
N PHE A 32 15.33 -10.67 0.17
CA PHE A 32 16.65 -10.85 -0.44
C PHE A 32 17.76 -10.97 0.60
N LEU A 33 17.83 -10.06 1.58
CA LEU A 33 18.84 -10.06 2.63
C LEU A 33 18.74 -11.31 3.52
N SER A 34 17.54 -11.70 3.92
CA SER A 34 17.34 -12.83 4.83
C SER A 34 17.53 -14.18 4.17
N GLN A 35 17.03 -14.39 2.95
CA GLN A 35 17.04 -15.69 2.29
C GLN A 35 18.28 -15.93 1.41
N TYR A 36 18.74 -14.91 0.69
CA TYR A 36 19.85 -15.03 -0.24
C TYR A 36 21.20 -14.62 0.38
N MET A 37 21.19 -13.55 1.18
CA MET A 37 22.43 -13.08 1.83
C MET A 37 22.62 -13.66 3.24
N GLN A 38 21.64 -14.39 3.79
CA GLN A 38 21.66 -14.94 5.14
C GLN A 38 21.94 -13.87 6.23
N ALA A 39 21.55 -12.64 5.98
CA ALA A 39 21.80 -11.47 6.81
C ALA A 39 20.50 -10.73 7.13
N PRO A 40 19.61 -11.31 7.96
CA PRO A 40 18.40 -10.61 8.39
C PRO A 40 18.79 -9.38 9.22
N ASN A 41 18.23 -8.21 8.90
CA ASN A 41 18.44 -7.02 9.71
C ASN A 41 17.82 -7.22 11.09
N LYS A 42 18.54 -6.84 12.15
CA LYS A 42 17.96 -6.70 13.48
C LYS A 42 17.15 -5.40 13.50
N LEU A 43 15.88 -5.53 13.83
CA LEU A 43 14.97 -4.39 13.99
C LEU A 43 14.97 -4.00 15.49
N ASP A 44 15.72 -2.96 15.82
CA ASP A 44 15.62 -2.31 17.13
C ASP A 44 14.61 -1.15 16.98
N GLY A 45 13.38 -1.33 17.49
CA GLY A 45 12.28 -0.36 17.39
C GLY A 45 11.22 -0.67 16.34
N GLY A 46 10.48 0.32 15.88
CA GLY A 46 9.46 0.19 14.84
C GLY A 46 10.04 -0.17 13.47
N ILE A 47 9.25 -0.89 12.67
CA ILE A 47 9.66 -1.28 11.31
C ILE A 47 9.71 -0.06 10.39
N PHE A 48 8.75 0.84 10.52
CA PHE A 48 8.67 2.07 9.75
C PHE A 48 9.16 3.27 10.54
N THR A 49 9.60 4.33 9.87
CA THR A 49 10.12 5.54 10.49
C THR A 49 9.26 6.75 10.14
N GLU A 50 9.07 7.67 11.10
CA GLU A 50 8.36 8.93 10.84
C GLU A 50 9.05 9.75 9.74
N GLY A 51 10.39 9.82 9.76
CA GLY A 51 11.18 10.55 8.76
C GLY A 51 11.18 9.95 7.35
N GLY A 52 10.57 8.77 7.14
CA GLY A 52 10.42 8.17 5.82
C GLY A 52 9.20 8.68 5.04
N PHE A 53 8.36 9.51 5.63
CA PHE A 53 7.27 10.16 4.92
C PHE A 53 7.72 11.49 4.33
N LEU A 54 7.29 11.77 3.10
CA LEU A 54 7.34 13.08 2.48
C LEU A 54 5.93 13.69 2.47
N TYR A 55 5.88 15.01 2.36
CA TYR A 55 4.63 15.75 2.33
C TYR A 55 4.49 16.53 1.03
N PHE A 56 3.29 16.50 0.44
CA PHE A 56 2.98 17.27 -0.76
C PHE A 56 1.97 18.37 -0.46
N GLY A 57 2.08 19.46 -1.19
CA GLY A 57 1.19 20.61 -1.03
C GLY A 57 1.81 21.90 -1.55
N ASP A 58 1.62 22.97 -0.79
CA ASP A 58 2.25 24.24 -1.06
C ASP A 58 3.71 24.23 -0.59
N GLU A 59 4.64 24.40 -1.52
CA GLU A 59 6.08 24.42 -1.22
C GLU A 59 6.45 25.62 -0.34
N ASP A 60 5.80 26.77 -0.54
CA ASP A 60 5.96 27.96 0.32
C ASP A 60 5.41 27.70 1.75
N GLY A 61 4.45 26.77 1.88
CA GLY A 61 3.90 26.26 3.14
C GLY A 61 4.75 25.20 3.82
N GLY A 62 5.87 24.76 3.22
CA GLY A 62 6.81 23.79 3.80
C GLY A 62 6.60 22.36 3.35
N ALA A 63 5.91 22.14 2.24
CA ALA A 63 5.81 20.83 1.62
C ALA A 63 7.15 20.38 1.00
N ASP A 64 7.47 19.09 1.11
CA ASP A 64 8.67 18.52 0.47
C ASP A 64 8.53 18.41 -1.06
N LEU A 65 7.29 18.29 -1.54
CA LEU A 65 6.97 18.09 -2.95
C LEU A 65 5.74 18.92 -3.35
N PRO A 66 5.72 19.47 -4.58
CA PRO A 66 4.54 20.11 -5.11
C PRO A 66 3.41 19.12 -5.36
N LEU A 67 2.17 19.60 -5.39
CA LEU A 67 1.03 18.80 -5.83
C LEU A 67 1.21 18.41 -7.31
N PRO A 68 1.24 17.11 -7.64
CA PRO A 68 1.32 16.66 -9.02
C PRO A 68 0.17 17.19 -9.87
N ARG A 69 0.48 17.74 -11.04
CA ARG A 69 -0.54 18.27 -11.96
C ARG A 69 -1.38 17.18 -12.61
N LYS A 70 -0.86 15.95 -12.63
CA LYS A 70 -1.52 14.80 -13.25
C LYS A 70 -1.06 13.51 -12.57
N TRP A 71 -2.02 12.63 -12.24
CA TRP A 71 -1.72 11.29 -11.75
C TRP A 71 -1.58 10.31 -12.92
N GLU A 72 -0.63 9.38 -12.84
CA GLU A 72 -0.51 8.28 -13.80
C GLU A 72 -1.75 7.39 -13.72
N TYR A 73 -2.17 7.09 -12.51
CA TYR A 73 -3.43 6.44 -12.16
C TYR A 73 -3.71 6.60 -10.67
N ARG A 74 -4.92 6.21 -10.26
CA ARG A 74 -5.32 6.16 -8.86
C ARG A 74 -5.84 4.78 -8.50
N PHE A 75 -5.80 4.43 -7.23
CA PHE A 75 -6.36 3.20 -6.70
C PHE A 75 -6.77 3.38 -5.25
N ILE A 76 -7.54 2.43 -4.71
CA ILE A 76 -7.99 2.43 -3.32
C ILE A 76 -7.47 1.17 -2.65
N THR A 77 -6.99 1.28 -1.42
CA THR A 77 -6.77 0.18 -0.50
C THR A 77 -7.74 0.29 0.67
N ALA A 78 -8.26 -0.83 1.13
CA ALA A 78 -9.19 -0.86 2.25
C ALA A 78 -8.91 -2.05 3.17
N ASP A 79 -8.76 -1.76 4.46
CA ASP A 79 -8.85 -2.73 5.53
C ASP A 79 -10.20 -2.59 6.23
N THR A 80 -10.92 -3.69 6.33
CA THR A 80 -12.30 -3.69 6.83
C THR A 80 -12.41 -4.55 8.06
N ALA A 81 -12.57 -3.93 9.21
CA ALA A 81 -12.84 -4.62 10.45
C ALA A 81 -14.28 -5.14 10.50
N GLN A 82 -14.43 -6.44 10.67
CA GLN A 82 -15.71 -7.06 10.99
C GLN A 82 -15.52 -8.07 12.12
N LYS A 83 -15.57 -7.60 13.35
CA LYS A 83 -15.84 -8.50 14.45
C LYS A 83 -17.17 -8.11 15.10
N THR A 84 -18.10 -9.02 15.07
CA THR A 84 -19.45 -8.89 15.62
C THR A 84 -19.48 -8.66 17.14
N ASN A 85 -18.35 -8.68 17.83
CA ASN A 85 -18.30 -8.69 19.30
C ASN A 85 -17.28 -7.74 19.95
N THR A 86 -16.54 -6.91 19.22
CA THR A 86 -15.63 -5.93 19.84
C THR A 86 -15.71 -4.58 19.15
N TRP A 87 -16.09 -3.55 19.90
CA TRP A 87 -16.16 -2.14 19.52
C TRP A 87 -14.80 -1.52 19.15
N ASN A 88 -13.75 -2.33 18.94
CA ASN A 88 -12.38 -1.87 18.96
C ASN A 88 -11.66 -1.84 17.61
N ASP A 89 -12.18 -2.48 16.57
CA ASP A 89 -11.45 -2.57 15.31
C ASP A 89 -11.82 -1.38 14.40
N TRP A 90 -10.82 -0.75 13.81
CA TRP A 90 -10.98 0.33 12.86
C TRP A 90 -11.16 -0.20 11.44
N THR A 91 -11.94 0.49 10.66
CA THR A 91 -12.00 0.34 9.21
C THR A 91 -11.29 1.51 8.57
N VAL A 92 -10.45 1.25 7.60
CA VAL A 92 -9.65 2.26 6.90
C VAL A 92 -9.86 2.14 5.39
N PHE A 93 -10.14 3.27 4.74
CA PHE A 93 -10.14 3.42 3.29
C PHE A 93 -9.12 4.50 2.91
N ALA A 94 -8.26 4.21 1.95
CA ALA A 94 -7.29 5.17 1.45
C ALA A 94 -7.28 5.20 -0.08
N GLU A 95 -7.45 6.37 -0.68
CA GLU A 95 -7.22 6.63 -2.10
C GLU A 95 -5.78 7.07 -2.30
N TRP A 96 -5.11 6.45 -3.26
CA TRP A 96 -3.73 6.72 -3.62
C TRP A 96 -3.62 7.18 -5.06
N GLY A 97 -2.83 8.22 -5.31
CA GLY A 97 -2.36 8.63 -6.62
C GLY A 97 -0.94 8.13 -6.87
N VAL A 98 -0.63 7.71 -8.09
CA VAL A 98 0.72 7.30 -8.49
C VAL A 98 1.33 8.36 -9.38
N PHE A 99 2.54 8.78 -9.05
CA PHE A 99 3.32 9.73 -9.84
C PHE A 99 4.83 9.53 -9.58
N GLU A 100 5.61 9.37 -10.64
CA GLU A 100 7.07 9.22 -10.59
C GLU A 100 7.58 8.17 -9.58
N GLY A 101 6.92 6.99 -9.58
CA GLY A 101 7.30 5.88 -8.70
C GLY A 101 7.04 6.09 -7.22
N ARG A 102 6.21 7.07 -6.86
CA ARG A 102 5.70 7.33 -5.51
C ARG A 102 4.20 7.14 -5.44
N ILE A 103 3.71 6.87 -4.25
CA ILE A 103 2.28 6.84 -3.93
C ILE A 103 1.94 8.03 -3.04
N TYR A 104 0.85 8.70 -3.36
CA TYR A 104 0.36 9.92 -2.70
C TYR A 104 -1.01 9.65 -2.11
N ARG A 105 -1.18 9.81 -0.79
CA ARG A 105 -2.48 9.68 -0.14
C ARG A 105 -3.37 10.86 -0.50
N LEU A 106 -4.46 10.65 -1.21
CA LEU A 106 -5.36 11.70 -1.73
C LEU A 106 -6.62 11.87 -0.90
N ASN A 107 -7.29 10.78 -0.61
CA ASN A 107 -8.46 10.70 0.25
C ASN A 107 -8.24 9.63 1.31
N TYR A 108 -8.82 9.87 2.48
CA TYR A 108 -8.62 8.98 3.60
C TYR A 108 -9.85 9.00 4.52
N GLN A 109 -10.27 7.84 4.96
CA GLN A 109 -11.31 7.68 5.95
C GLN A 109 -10.94 6.57 6.92
N ARG A 110 -11.00 6.88 8.21
CA ARG A 110 -10.84 5.93 9.30
C ARG A 110 -12.00 6.06 10.26
N ALA A 111 -12.73 4.98 10.49
CA ALA A 111 -13.84 4.99 11.43
C ALA A 111 -14.12 3.57 11.95
N ARG A 112 -14.80 3.50 13.08
CA ARG A 112 -15.41 2.26 13.55
C ARG A 112 -16.81 2.17 12.97
N MET A 113 -17.08 1.12 12.22
CA MET A 113 -18.31 0.99 11.44
C MET A 113 -18.96 -0.35 11.69
N GLU A 114 -20.26 -0.33 11.88
CA GLU A 114 -21.08 -1.53 11.77
C GLU A 114 -21.32 -1.90 10.30
N ALA A 115 -21.64 -3.17 10.03
CA ALA A 115 -21.78 -3.67 8.67
C ALA A 115 -22.69 -2.84 7.74
N PRO A 116 -23.86 -2.32 8.16
CA PRO A 116 -24.70 -1.48 7.31
C PRO A 116 -24.05 -0.12 6.99
N GLN A 117 -23.33 0.47 7.95
CA GLN A 117 -22.60 1.73 7.75
C GLN A 117 -21.38 1.50 6.85
N LEU A 118 -20.60 0.46 7.11
CA LEU A 118 -19.46 0.06 6.29
C LEU A 118 -19.82 -0.01 4.81
N ARG A 119 -20.93 -0.69 4.47
CA ARG A 119 -21.39 -0.81 3.08
C ARG A 119 -21.74 0.53 2.44
N ARG A 120 -22.45 1.41 3.16
CA ARG A 120 -22.80 2.74 2.66
C ARG A 120 -21.58 3.61 2.45
N ASP A 121 -20.73 3.69 3.47
CA ASP A 121 -19.58 4.59 3.48
C ASP A 121 -18.53 4.14 2.46
N PHE A 122 -18.27 2.83 2.36
CA PHE A 122 -17.39 2.28 1.34
C PHE A 122 -17.90 2.55 -0.08
N THR A 123 -19.21 2.31 -0.34
CA THR A 123 -19.80 2.60 -1.64
C THR A 123 -19.71 4.08 -1.99
N SER A 124 -19.99 4.97 -1.02
CA SER A 124 -19.90 6.42 -1.19
C SER A 124 -18.47 6.86 -1.45
N PHE A 125 -17.50 6.32 -0.71
CA PHE A 125 -16.08 6.62 -0.89
C PHE A 125 -15.58 6.24 -2.28
N VAL A 126 -15.86 5.02 -2.73
CA VAL A 126 -15.45 4.54 -4.06
C VAL A 126 -16.11 5.36 -5.18
N ASN A 127 -17.42 5.66 -5.08
CA ASN A 127 -18.11 6.48 -6.08
C ASN A 127 -17.56 7.90 -6.14
N ALA A 128 -17.31 8.55 -4.99
CA ALA A 128 -16.70 9.89 -4.94
C ALA A 128 -15.29 9.91 -5.56
N CYS A 129 -14.49 8.86 -5.39
CA CYS A 129 -13.20 8.73 -6.06
C CYS A 129 -13.37 8.48 -7.57
N TRP A 130 -14.38 7.71 -7.97
CA TRP A 130 -14.67 7.44 -9.38
C TRP A 130 -15.12 8.69 -10.14
N GLU A 131 -15.97 9.50 -9.56
CA GLU A 131 -16.48 10.74 -10.17
C GLU A 131 -15.36 11.76 -10.47
N LYS A 132 -14.22 11.65 -9.80
CA LYS A 132 -13.02 12.46 -10.09
C LYS A 132 -12.24 11.99 -11.32
N ASN A 133 -12.64 10.90 -11.99
CA ASN A 133 -11.94 10.41 -13.18
C ASN A 133 -11.90 11.48 -14.25
N SER A 134 -10.68 11.90 -14.63
CA SER A 134 -10.44 12.90 -15.66
C SER A 134 -9.02 12.74 -16.22
N GLY A 135 -8.73 13.41 -17.32
CA GLY A 135 -7.40 13.37 -17.92
C GLY A 135 -6.28 13.85 -16.99
N LEU A 136 -6.56 14.78 -16.07
CA LEU A 136 -5.59 15.30 -15.09
C LEU A 136 -5.61 14.49 -13.79
N ALA A 137 -6.78 14.18 -13.27
CA ALA A 137 -6.91 13.40 -12.04
C ALA A 137 -6.46 11.93 -12.19
N GLY A 138 -6.24 11.46 -13.42
CA GLY A 138 -5.97 10.06 -13.71
C GLY A 138 -7.19 9.17 -13.46
N ASN A 139 -7.15 7.93 -13.95
CA ASN A 139 -8.25 6.99 -13.77
C ASN A 139 -8.10 6.21 -12.48
N LEU A 140 -9.20 6.00 -11.77
CA LEU A 140 -9.29 5.02 -10.70
C LEU A 140 -9.25 3.62 -11.34
N ARG A 141 -8.16 2.86 -11.11
CA ARG A 141 -7.90 1.57 -11.76
C ARG A 141 -8.32 0.37 -10.95
N ALA A 142 -8.19 0.46 -9.63
CA ALA A 142 -8.41 -0.67 -8.75
C ALA A 142 -9.01 -0.23 -7.42
N VAL A 143 -9.79 -1.12 -6.84
CA VAL A 143 -10.20 -1.08 -5.44
C VAL A 143 -9.76 -2.39 -4.82
N LEU A 144 -8.80 -2.33 -3.92
CA LEU A 144 -8.17 -3.46 -3.25
C LEU A 144 -8.78 -3.59 -1.85
N VAL A 145 -9.32 -4.75 -1.54
CA VAL A 145 -9.90 -5.05 -0.22
C VAL A 145 -9.26 -6.32 0.30
N GLU A 146 -8.82 -6.32 1.55
CA GLU A 146 -8.25 -7.52 2.16
C GLU A 146 -9.24 -8.68 2.11
N ASP A 147 -8.78 -9.85 1.65
CA ASP A 147 -9.58 -11.07 1.54
C ASP A 147 -9.65 -11.82 2.89
N LYS A 148 -10.24 -11.16 3.87
CA LYS A 148 -10.70 -11.76 5.13
C LYS A 148 -12.22 -11.96 5.08
N VAL A 149 -12.77 -12.69 6.03
CA VAL A 149 -14.23 -12.96 6.12
C VAL A 149 -15.06 -11.68 5.98
N SER A 150 -14.60 -10.58 6.55
CA SER A 150 -15.23 -9.26 6.45
C SER A 150 -15.19 -8.67 5.04
N GLY A 151 -14.01 -8.70 4.41
CA GLY A 151 -13.83 -8.20 3.04
C GLY A 151 -14.63 -9.00 2.04
N THR A 152 -14.62 -10.32 2.15
CA THR A 152 -15.43 -11.19 1.28
C THR A 152 -16.93 -10.87 1.36
N GLY A 153 -17.46 -10.68 2.57
CA GLY A 153 -18.85 -10.30 2.77
C GLY A 153 -19.18 -8.92 2.18
N LEU A 154 -18.31 -7.93 2.43
CA LEU A 154 -18.46 -6.59 1.85
C LEU A 154 -18.44 -6.66 0.31
N ILE A 155 -17.44 -7.32 -0.29
CA ILE A 155 -17.30 -7.46 -1.74
C ILE A 155 -18.58 -8.02 -2.37
N GLN A 156 -19.12 -9.11 -1.82
CA GLN A 156 -20.34 -9.76 -2.34
C GLN A 156 -21.55 -8.82 -2.33
N GLU A 157 -21.69 -8.00 -1.29
CA GLU A 157 -22.84 -7.13 -1.12
C GLU A 157 -22.79 -5.81 -1.91
N VAL A 158 -21.58 -5.28 -2.19
CA VAL A 158 -21.45 -3.97 -2.84
C VAL A 158 -20.97 -4.04 -4.28
N GLN A 159 -20.44 -5.16 -4.76
CA GLN A 159 -19.84 -5.27 -6.10
C GLN A 159 -20.78 -4.80 -7.21
N GLY A 160 -22.06 -5.14 -7.15
CA GLY A 160 -23.08 -4.72 -8.14
C GLY A 160 -23.46 -3.23 -8.09
N LYS A 161 -22.96 -2.47 -7.12
CA LYS A 161 -23.27 -1.05 -6.91
C LYS A 161 -22.07 -0.14 -7.25
N LEU A 162 -20.94 -0.73 -7.61
CA LEU A 162 -19.72 0.01 -7.87
C LEU A 162 -19.41 0.08 -9.37
N PRO A 163 -18.78 1.18 -9.83
CA PRO A 163 -18.44 1.39 -11.24
C PRO A 163 -17.26 0.54 -11.72
N LEU A 164 -16.54 -0.12 -10.80
CA LEU A 164 -15.42 -0.99 -11.12
C LEU A 164 -15.41 -2.21 -10.20
N ARG A 165 -14.66 -3.25 -10.64
CA ARG A 165 -14.56 -4.49 -9.89
C ARG A 165 -13.61 -4.31 -8.69
N ILE A 166 -14.01 -4.84 -7.54
CA ILE A 166 -13.14 -4.96 -6.37
C ILE A 166 -12.19 -6.14 -6.60
N THR A 167 -10.93 -5.92 -6.27
CA THR A 167 -9.89 -6.95 -6.28
C THR A 167 -9.61 -7.39 -4.85
N PRO A 168 -9.93 -8.64 -4.48
CA PRO A 168 -9.55 -9.16 -3.17
C PRO A 168 -8.03 -9.30 -3.10
N VAL A 169 -7.44 -8.91 -1.97
CA VAL A 169 -6.00 -9.03 -1.68
C VAL A 169 -5.78 -10.26 -0.79
N PRO A 170 -5.27 -11.37 -1.34
CA PRO A 170 -5.00 -12.56 -0.56
C PRO A 170 -3.79 -12.34 0.38
N ARG A 171 -3.83 -12.96 1.55
CA ARG A 171 -2.74 -12.92 2.54
C ARG A 171 -1.89 -14.20 2.47
N GLU A 172 -1.19 -14.37 1.36
CA GLU A 172 -0.31 -15.53 1.14
C GLU A 172 0.99 -15.46 1.95
N ARG A 173 1.51 -14.25 2.17
CA ARG A 173 2.70 -14.01 2.98
C ARG A 173 2.30 -13.45 4.35
N ASP A 174 3.07 -13.78 5.38
CA ASP A 174 2.87 -13.22 6.71
C ASP A 174 3.03 -11.69 6.73
N LYS A 175 2.40 -11.07 7.71
CA LYS A 175 2.35 -9.61 7.82
C LYS A 175 3.72 -8.99 8.02
N LEU A 176 4.58 -9.61 8.83
CA LEU A 176 5.92 -9.13 9.10
C LEU A 176 6.77 -9.09 7.83
N THR A 177 6.77 -10.17 7.05
CA THR A 177 7.51 -10.24 5.77
C THR A 177 7.05 -9.14 4.81
N ARG A 178 5.73 -8.88 4.70
CA ARG A 178 5.21 -7.80 3.85
C ARG A 178 5.64 -6.42 4.34
N ALA A 179 5.60 -6.20 5.66
CA ALA A 179 6.04 -4.95 6.27
C ALA A 179 7.53 -4.68 6.02
N LEU A 180 8.37 -5.71 6.16
CA LEU A 180 9.81 -5.60 5.95
C LEU A 180 10.19 -5.35 4.48
N ASP A 181 9.45 -5.95 3.52
CA ASP A 181 9.61 -5.61 2.10
C ASP A 181 9.18 -4.15 1.81
N ALA A 182 8.12 -3.67 2.45
CA ALA A 182 7.63 -2.30 2.29
C ALA A 182 8.52 -1.24 2.98
N GLN A 183 9.24 -1.61 4.04
CA GLN A 183 10.06 -0.70 4.86
C GLN A 183 11.04 0.12 4.03
N GLY A 184 11.81 -0.52 3.16
CA GLY A 184 12.81 0.16 2.33
C GLY A 184 12.21 1.20 1.39
N HIS A 185 11.02 0.96 0.89
CA HIS A 185 10.29 1.89 0.03
C HIS A 185 9.75 3.10 0.82
N GLN A 186 9.20 2.86 2.00
CA GLN A 186 8.75 3.94 2.88
C GLN A 186 9.93 4.81 3.33
N ALA A 187 11.02 4.20 3.78
CA ALA A 187 12.24 4.93 4.20
C ALA A 187 12.89 5.74 3.05
N ALA A 188 12.69 5.30 1.80
CA ALA A 188 13.15 6.02 0.60
C ALA A 188 12.20 7.17 0.17
N GLY A 189 11.21 7.56 0.97
CA GLY A 189 10.28 8.65 0.67
C GLY A 189 9.31 8.34 -0.47
N LYS A 190 8.98 7.06 -0.68
CA LYS A 190 8.02 6.68 -1.72
C LYS A 190 6.55 6.79 -1.29
N VAL A 191 6.29 7.04 -0.01
CA VAL A 191 4.96 7.31 0.53
C VAL A 191 4.85 8.78 0.86
N VAL A 192 3.92 9.48 0.21
CA VAL A 192 3.76 10.93 0.32
C VAL A 192 2.37 11.25 0.87
N LEU A 193 2.31 12.11 1.87
CA LEU A 193 1.08 12.51 2.56
C LEU A 193 0.72 13.95 2.21
N PRO A 194 -0.58 14.35 2.23
CA PRO A 194 -0.95 15.76 2.07
C PRO A 194 -0.48 16.57 3.29
N LEU A 195 0.18 17.71 3.09
CA LEU A 195 0.76 18.49 4.18
C LEU A 195 -0.29 18.93 5.23
N ASP A 196 -1.44 19.39 4.77
CA ASP A 196 -2.47 20.02 5.61
C ASP A 196 -3.53 19.05 6.15
N ASP A 197 -3.31 17.72 6.06
CA ASP A 197 -4.28 16.75 6.58
C ASP A 197 -4.06 16.49 8.08
N PRO A 198 -5.02 16.87 8.96
CA PRO A 198 -4.89 16.65 10.39
C PRO A 198 -4.82 15.16 10.78
N GLN A 199 -5.25 14.25 9.91
CA GLN A 199 -5.18 12.80 10.14
C GLN A 199 -3.76 12.23 9.98
N ASN A 200 -2.80 13.02 9.47
CA ASN A 200 -1.40 12.61 9.34
C ASN A 200 -0.79 12.22 10.68
N PHE A 201 -1.11 12.96 11.74
CA PHE A 201 -0.54 12.69 13.07
C PHE A 201 -0.85 11.25 13.52
N GLU A 202 -2.12 10.85 13.45
CA GLU A 202 -2.51 9.48 13.85
C GLU A 202 -1.98 8.42 12.88
N PHE A 203 -1.98 8.73 11.57
CA PHE A 203 -1.47 7.81 10.55
C PHE A 203 0.02 7.52 10.74
N VAL A 204 0.84 8.56 10.86
CA VAL A 204 2.29 8.43 11.03
C VAL A 204 2.62 7.75 12.35
N ALA A 205 1.95 8.13 13.45
CA ALA A 205 2.17 7.53 14.76
C ALA A 205 1.85 6.03 14.79
N GLU A 206 0.73 5.59 14.16
CA GLU A 206 0.38 4.18 14.08
C GLU A 206 1.40 3.40 13.25
N VAL A 207 1.74 3.90 12.05
CA VAL A 207 2.73 3.26 11.17
C VAL A 207 4.10 3.15 11.83
N ALA A 208 4.57 4.21 12.49
CA ALA A 208 5.86 4.20 13.19
C ALA A 208 5.87 3.29 14.43
N SER A 209 4.70 3.06 15.05
CA SER A 209 4.57 2.15 16.19
C SER A 209 4.54 0.67 15.81
N PHE A 210 4.47 0.33 14.53
CA PHE A 210 4.34 -1.04 14.06
C PHE A 210 5.65 -1.82 14.30
N THR A 211 5.55 -2.91 15.09
CA THR A 211 6.69 -3.72 15.56
C THR A 211 6.62 -5.15 15.06
N ALA A 212 7.78 -5.80 15.03
CA ALA A 212 7.91 -7.18 14.58
C ALA A 212 7.31 -8.22 15.55
N ASP A 213 7.18 -7.86 16.83
CA ASP A 213 6.67 -8.73 17.89
C ASP A 213 5.16 -8.58 18.14
N ASP A 214 4.46 -7.86 17.25
CA ASP A 214 3.02 -7.63 17.31
C ASP A 214 2.56 -6.92 18.60
N SER A 215 3.45 -6.15 19.24
CA SER A 215 3.15 -5.40 20.47
C SER A 215 2.43 -4.07 20.23
N HIS A 216 2.29 -3.64 18.97
CA HIS A 216 1.55 -2.45 18.58
C HIS A 216 0.03 -2.61 18.83
N ARG A 217 -0.63 -1.50 19.12
CA ARG A 217 -2.05 -1.50 19.50
C ARG A 217 -3.00 -1.61 18.30
N PHE A 218 -2.67 -0.97 17.19
CA PHE A 218 -3.43 -0.91 15.96
C PHE A 218 -2.49 -1.04 14.77
N ASP A 219 -2.98 -1.53 13.66
CA ASP A 219 -2.22 -1.78 12.45
C ASP A 219 -3.03 -1.58 11.15
N ASP A 220 -4.30 -1.17 11.29
CA ASP A 220 -5.22 -1.02 10.16
C ASP A 220 -4.71 0.00 9.12
N GLN A 221 -4.11 1.12 9.58
CA GLN A 221 -3.52 2.13 8.71
C GLN A 221 -2.22 1.63 8.07
N THR A 222 -1.46 0.85 8.82
CA THR A 222 -0.23 0.23 8.32
C THR A 222 -0.54 -0.79 7.22
N ASP A 223 -1.59 -1.60 7.37
CA ASP A 223 -1.99 -2.59 6.38
C ASP A 223 -2.40 -1.94 5.05
N VAL A 224 -3.21 -0.86 5.06
CA VAL A 224 -3.57 -0.16 3.81
C VAL A 224 -2.36 0.49 3.14
N MET A 225 -1.37 0.96 3.88
CA MET A 225 -0.12 1.49 3.34
C MET A 225 0.75 0.38 2.73
N ILE A 226 0.91 -0.74 3.41
CA ILE A 226 1.67 -1.90 2.90
C ILE A 226 1.04 -2.41 1.60
N ASP A 227 -0.29 -2.55 1.56
CA ASP A 227 -1.00 -2.96 0.36
C ASP A 227 -0.82 -1.97 -0.81
N ALA A 228 -0.77 -0.68 -0.50
CA ALA A 228 -0.52 0.35 -1.51
C ALA A 228 0.91 0.26 -2.06
N ILE A 229 1.90 0.05 -1.22
CA ILE A 229 3.30 -0.16 -1.63
C ILE A 229 3.41 -1.45 -2.48
N ASP A 230 2.82 -2.56 -2.02
CA ASP A 230 2.88 -3.84 -2.74
C ASP A 230 2.25 -3.71 -4.14
N TYR A 231 1.08 -3.07 -4.25
CA TYR A 231 0.37 -2.91 -5.51
C TYR A 231 1.05 -1.97 -6.51
N ALA A 232 1.52 -0.81 -6.05
CA ALA A 232 1.97 0.24 -6.96
C ALA A 232 3.49 0.28 -7.16
N ILE A 233 4.27 -0.21 -6.21
CA ILE A 233 5.74 -0.10 -6.21
C ILE A 233 6.40 -1.46 -6.38
N ILE A 234 6.02 -2.46 -5.57
CA ILE A 234 6.67 -3.78 -5.60
C ILE A 234 6.16 -4.61 -6.78
N LYS A 235 4.84 -4.63 -7.00
CA LYS A 235 4.18 -5.38 -8.08
C LYS A 235 3.38 -4.45 -9.03
N PRO A 236 4.03 -3.47 -9.66
CA PRO A 236 3.32 -2.57 -10.55
C PRO A 236 2.67 -3.38 -11.69
N ALA A 237 1.37 -3.18 -11.89
CA ALA A 237 0.63 -3.84 -12.98
C ALA A 237 1.33 -3.61 -14.31
N THR A 238 1.74 -4.69 -14.97
CA THR A 238 2.41 -4.63 -16.27
C THR A 238 1.46 -4.12 -17.35
N ALA A 239 1.99 -3.69 -18.49
CA ALA A 239 1.19 -3.24 -19.63
C ALA A 239 0.20 -4.32 -20.13
N ALA A 240 0.50 -5.61 -19.91
CA ALA A 240 -0.35 -6.74 -20.26
C ALA A 240 -1.59 -6.87 -19.34
N ASP A 241 -1.51 -6.45 -18.09
CA ASP A 241 -2.66 -6.43 -17.18
C ASP A 241 -3.62 -5.27 -17.49
N LYS A 242 -3.14 -4.25 -18.20
CA LYS A 242 -3.96 -3.10 -18.64
C LYS A 242 -5.03 -3.47 -19.67
N THR A 243 -4.86 -4.60 -20.35
CA THR A 243 -5.78 -5.07 -21.42
C THR A 243 -6.85 -6.05 -20.96
N LYS A 244 -6.77 -6.56 -19.72
CA LYS A 244 -7.77 -7.50 -19.17
C LYS A 244 -8.98 -6.83 -18.50
N VAL A 245 -9.05 -5.53 -18.49
CA VAL A 245 -10.28 -4.79 -18.09
C VAL A 245 -11.17 -4.68 -19.34
N THR A 246 -11.71 -5.80 -19.76
CA THR A 246 -12.80 -5.84 -20.75
C THR A 246 -14.11 -5.99 -19.99
N TRP A 247 -15.03 -5.15 -20.34
CA TRP A 247 -16.42 -4.89 -19.94
C TRP A 247 -17.25 -6.14 -19.62
#